data_20faa200134f6961d7ab6bf7025a702c
#
_entry.id   20faa200134f6961d7ab6bf7025a702c
#
_cell.length_a   1.000
_cell.length_b   1.000
_cell.length_c   1.000
_cell.angle_alpha   90.00
_cell.angle_beta   90.00
_cell.angle_gamma   90.00
#
_symmetry.space_group_name_H-M   'P 1'
#
loop_
_entity.id
_entity.type
_entity.pdbx_description
1 polymer ?
#
loop_
_entity_poly.entity_id
_entity_poly.type
_entity_poly.pdbx_seq_one_letter_code
_entity_poly.pdbx_strand_id
1 'polypeptide(L)'
;DLSGADMRGASFKHANLMKAALDGSDMRDARFVKAKLSLSNMQGAKMDGTDLRGIRGRYAIWRDANWWDAKMDDSLRKALGKKWPKP
;
A
#
# COMPACT_ATOMS: atom_id res chain seq x y z
N ASP A 1 -3.70 -14.31 -4.44
CA ASP A 1 -2.50 -13.74 -5.04
C ASP A 1 -2.89 -12.65 -6.03
N LEU A 2 -2.50 -11.42 -5.72
CA LEU A 2 -2.79 -10.23 -6.55
C LEU A 2 -1.52 -9.66 -7.16
N SER A 3 -0.44 -10.43 -7.21
CA SER A 3 0.81 -9.99 -7.81
C SER A 3 0.59 -9.55 -9.27
N GLY A 4 1.07 -8.36 -9.60
CA GLY A 4 0.93 -7.79 -10.94
C GLY A 4 -0.47 -7.40 -11.35
N ALA A 5 -1.46 -7.49 -10.46
CA ALA A 5 -2.85 -7.21 -10.80
C ALA A 5 -3.08 -5.73 -11.11
N ASP A 6 -4.03 -5.48 -12.01
CA ASP A 6 -4.53 -4.13 -12.26
C ASP A 6 -5.68 -3.84 -11.30
N MET A 7 -5.39 -3.01 -10.29
CA MET A 7 -6.38 -2.63 -9.27
C MET A 7 -6.70 -1.14 -9.31
N ARG A 8 -6.40 -0.48 -10.43
CA ARG A 8 -6.61 0.97 -10.55
C ARG A 8 -8.05 1.35 -10.26
N GLY A 9 -8.24 2.31 -9.37
CA GLY A 9 -9.55 2.84 -9.01
C GLY A 9 -10.47 1.89 -8.25
N ALA A 10 -10.02 0.67 -7.95
CA ALA A 10 -10.84 -0.31 -7.22
C ALA A 10 -10.99 0.08 -5.74
N SER A 11 -12.07 -0.37 -5.11
CA SER A 11 -12.31 -0.13 -3.70
C SER A 11 -12.04 -1.39 -2.87
N PHE A 12 -11.11 -1.26 -1.92
CA PHE A 12 -10.78 -2.29 -0.94
C PHE A 12 -10.96 -1.74 0.48
N LYS A 13 -11.93 -0.83 0.65
CA LYS A 13 -12.19 -0.24 1.97
C LYS A 13 -12.53 -1.34 2.97
N HIS A 14 -11.88 -1.30 4.12
CA HIS A 14 -12.04 -2.28 5.21
C HIS A 14 -11.67 -3.72 4.84
N ALA A 15 -11.08 -3.96 3.67
CA ALA A 15 -10.71 -5.31 3.25
C ALA A 15 -9.65 -5.91 4.17
N ASN A 16 -9.71 -7.21 4.36
CA ASN A 16 -8.66 -7.96 5.04
C ASN A 16 -7.69 -8.53 4.00
N LEU A 17 -6.55 -7.88 3.85
CA LEU A 17 -5.50 -8.26 2.91
C LEU A 17 -4.21 -8.61 3.64
N MET A 18 -4.33 -9.07 4.89
CA MET A 18 -3.17 -9.50 5.66
C MET A 18 -2.47 -10.64 4.92
N LYS A 19 -1.14 -10.54 4.87
CA LYS A 19 -0.27 -11.52 4.19
C LYS A 19 -0.50 -11.64 2.68
N ALA A 20 -1.25 -10.71 2.07
CA ALA A 20 -1.53 -10.77 0.64
C ALA A 20 -0.28 -10.52 -0.19
N ALA A 21 -0.18 -11.19 -1.33
CA ALA A 21 0.82 -10.89 -2.34
C ALA A 21 0.26 -9.80 -3.26
N LEU A 22 0.85 -8.61 -3.19
CA LEU A 22 0.47 -7.42 -3.95
C LEU A 22 1.67 -6.85 -4.72
N ASP A 23 2.75 -7.61 -4.78
CA ASP A 23 3.97 -7.17 -5.44
C ASP A 23 3.74 -6.88 -6.92
N GLY A 24 4.30 -5.78 -7.39
CA GLY A 24 4.17 -5.34 -8.77
C GLY A 24 2.76 -4.95 -9.20
N SER A 25 1.79 -4.89 -8.29
CA SER A 25 0.44 -4.51 -8.64
C SER A 25 0.33 -3.02 -8.97
N ASP A 26 -0.68 -2.68 -9.78
CA ASP A 26 -1.01 -1.31 -10.08
C ASP A 26 -2.18 -0.87 -9.20
N MET A 27 -1.88 -0.13 -8.13
CA MET A 27 -2.84 0.32 -7.13
C MET A 27 -3.22 1.79 -7.33
N ARG A 28 -2.87 2.39 -8.46
CA ARG A 28 -3.12 3.82 -8.68
C ARG A 28 -4.60 4.15 -8.50
N ASP A 29 -4.86 5.18 -7.71
CA ASP A 29 -6.20 5.66 -7.38
C ASP A 29 -7.11 4.63 -6.71
N ALA A 30 -6.59 3.50 -6.28
CA ALA A 30 -7.35 2.52 -5.51
C ALA A 30 -7.60 3.01 -4.08
N ARG A 31 -8.67 2.56 -3.47
CA ARG A 31 -9.07 2.98 -2.12
C ARG A 31 -8.91 1.83 -1.14
N PHE A 32 -8.00 2.00 -0.19
CA PHE A 32 -7.69 1.02 0.86
C PHE A 32 -7.98 1.58 2.26
N VAL A 33 -8.88 2.55 2.38
CA VAL A 33 -9.19 3.17 3.66
C VAL A 33 -9.54 2.10 4.69
N LYS A 34 -8.81 2.09 5.82
CA LYS A 34 -8.98 1.15 6.92
C LYS A 34 -8.78 -0.31 6.55
N ALA A 35 -8.13 -0.61 5.43
CA ALA A 35 -7.79 -1.98 5.06
C ALA A 35 -6.71 -2.53 6.00
N LYS A 36 -6.72 -3.84 6.18
CA LYS A 36 -5.66 -4.56 6.90
C LYS A 36 -4.66 -5.06 5.88
N LEU A 37 -3.44 -4.50 5.93
CA LEU A 37 -2.35 -4.83 5.01
C LEU A 37 -1.12 -5.35 5.74
N SER A 38 -1.25 -5.69 7.02
CA SER A 38 -0.13 -6.21 7.80
C SER A 38 0.46 -7.45 7.14
N LEU A 39 1.78 -7.53 7.11
CA LEU A 39 2.51 -8.65 6.52
C LEU A 39 2.30 -8.83 5.01
N SER A 40 1.66 -7.89 4.34
CA SER A 40 1.51 -7.96 2.88
C SER A 40 2.81 -7.61 2.17
N ASN A 41 2.96 -8.12 0.96
CA ASN A 41 4.10 -7.79 0.10
C ASN A 41 3.63 -6.82 -0.98
N MET A 42 4.07 -5.55 -0.89
CA MET A 42 3.74 -4.52 -1.87
C MET A 42 4.98 -4.04 -2.64
N GLN A 43 6.01 -4.90 -2.71
CA GLN A 43 7.23 -4.55 -3.44
C GLN A 43 6.92 -4.16 -4.88
N GLY A 44 7.43 -3.01 -5.30
CA GLY A 44 7.25 -2.53 -6.68
C GLY A 44 5.85 -2.11 -7.05
N ALA A 45 4.92 -2.01 -6.10
CA ALA A 45 3.56 -1.58 -6.39
C ALA A 45 3.52 -0.10 -6.81
N LYS A 46 2.67 0.23 -7.77
CA LYS A 46 2.43 1.62 -8.19
C LYS A 46 1.32 2.19 -7.32
N MET A 47 1.61 3.28 -6.61
CA MET A 47 0.72 3.81 -5.57
C MET A 47 0.29 5.26 -5.78
N ASP A 48 0.48 5.84 -6.96
CA ASP A 48 0.06 7.21 -7.24
C ASP A 48 -1.44 7.38 -6.93
N GLY A 49 -1.76 8.29 -6.01
CA GLY A 49 -3.13 8.56 -5.64
C GLY A 49 -3.85 7.48 -4.85
N THR A 50 -3.18 6.39 -4.50
CA THR A 50 -3.77 5.34 -3.66
C THR A 50 -4.15 5.93 -2.30
N ASP A 51 -5.34 5.64 -1.81
CA ASP A 51 -5.79 6.10 -0.50
C ASP A 51 -5.52 5.04 0.55
N LEU A 52 -4.49 5.29 1.37
CA LEU A 52 -4.03 4.36 2.41
C LEU A 52 -4.35 4.87 3.82
N ARG A 53 -5.31 5.80 3.94
CA ARG A 53 -5.64 6.35 5.25
C ARG A 53 -6.25 5.29 6.17
N GLY A 54 -5.77 5.25 7.40
CA GLY A 54 -6.28 4.34 8.43
C GLY A 54 -5.91 2.89 8.24
N ILE A 55 -4.97 2.56 7.36
CA ILE A 55 -4.56 1.16 7.16
C ILE A 55 -3.79 0.63 8.37
N ARG A 56 -3.76 -0.69 8.49
CA ARG A 56 -2.85 -1.41 9.37
C ARG A 56 -1.84 -2.12 8.49
N GLY A 57 -0.59 -1.61 8.50
CA GLY A 57 0.46 -2.09 7.59
C GLY A 57 1.71 -2.58 8.31
N ARG A 58 1.60 -3.04 9.57
CA ARG A 58 2.77 -3.50 10.33
C ARG A 58 3.42 -4.69 9.62
N TYR A 59 4.74 -4.62 9.46
CA TYR A 59 5.56 -5.64 8.81
C TYR A 59 5.26 -5.86 7.32
N ALA A 60 4.55 -4.96 6.68
CA ALA A 60 4.38 -5.01 5.23
C ALA A 60 5.69 -4.64 4.54
N ILE A 61 5.89 -5.15 3.33
CA ILE A 61 7.07 -4.85 2.50
C ILE A 61 6.68 -3.76 1.51
N TRP A 62 7.41 -2.64 1.54
CA TRP A 62 7.16 -1.47 0.71
C TRP A 62 8.32 -1.18 -0.26
N ARG A 63 9.27 -2.09 -0.39
CA ARG A 63 10.45 -1.89 -1.22
C ARG A 63 10.04 -1.54 -2.65
N ASP A 64 10.63 -0.48 -3.21
CA ASP A 64 10.40 -0.02 -4.58
C ASP A 64 8.94 0.36 -4.88
N ALA A 65 8.08 0.47 -3.88
CA ALA A 65 6.75 1.04 -4.04
C ALA A 65 6.83 2.56 -3.84
N ASN A 66 6.14 3.33 -4.67
CA ASN A 66 6.17 4.78 -4.56
C ASN A 66 5.12 5.30 -3.55
N TRP A 67 5.24 4.85 -2.30
CA TRP A 67 4.32 5.18 -1.22
C TRP A 67 4.19 6.69 -0.98
N TRP A 68 5.23 7.48 -1.29
CA TRP A 68 5.23 8.94 -1.08
C TRP A 68 4.21 9.67 -1.95
N ASP A 69 3.73 9.05 -3.02
CA ASP A 69 2.69 9.59 -3.91
C ASP A 69 1.28 9.17 -3.50
N ALA A 70 1.14 8.39 -2.44
CA ALA A 70 -0.15 7.94 -1.92
C ALA A 70 -0.68 8.89 -0.85
N LYS A 71 -1.98 8.81 -0.59
CA LYS A 71 -2.61 9.49 0.53
C LYS A 71 -2.51 8.59 1.76
N MET A 72 -2.10 9.14 2.90
CA MET A 72 -1.97 8.36 4.13
C MET A 72 -1.91 9.27 5.35
N ASP A 73 -2.06 8.68 6.53
CA ASP A 73 -1.89 9.38 7.79
C ASP A 73 -0.42 9.79 7.98
N ASP A 74 -0.19 10.90 8.68
CA ASP A 74 1.15 11.41 8.91
C ASP A 74 2.03 10.41 9.65
N SER A 75 1.47 9.66 10.58
CA SER A 75 2.21 8.64 11.33
C SER A 75 2.77 7.55 10.42
N LEU A 76 1.98 7.10 9.45
CA LEU A 76 2.43 6.10 8.49
C LEU A 76 3.52 6.67 7.59
N ARG A 77 3.30 7.88 7.07
CA ARG A 77 4.28 8.55 6.20
C ARG A 77 5.63 8.68 6.89
N LYS A 78 5.62 9.06 8.15
CA LYS A 78 6.84 9.20 8.94
C LYS A 78 7.54 7.85 9.13
N ALA A 79 6.78 6.81 9.44
CA ALA A 79 7.34 5.46 9.62
C ALA A 79 7.95 4.91 8.33
N LEU A 80 7.26 5.11 7.19
CA LEU A 80 7.77 4.65 5.89
C LEU A 80 9.03 5.41 5.49
N GLY A 81 9.08 6.72 5.76
CA GLY A 81 10.26 7.53 5.47
C GLY A 81 11.51 7.07 6.20
N LYS A 82 11.36 6.47 7.38
CA LYS A 82 12.48 5.91 8.13
C LYS A 82 12.94 4.57 7.59
N LYS A 83 12.01 3.68 7.28
CA LYS A 83 12.33 2.30 6.91
C LYS A 83 12.50 2.10 5.41
N TRP A 84 11.71 2.79 4.61
CA TRP A 84 11.68 2.65 3.15
C TRP A 84 11.83 4.02 2.50
N PRO A 85 12.94 4.74 2.73
CA PRO A 85 13.06 6.14 2.31
C PRO A 85 12.87 6.30 0.80
N LYS A 86 12.29 7.43 0.44
CA LYS A 86 12.19 7.85 -0.96
C LYS A 86 13.59 8.00 -1.55
N PRO A 87 13.86 7.42 -2.73
CA PRO A 87 15.15 7.55 -3.40
C PRO A 87 15.51 8.98 -3.74
#